data_e45224171cb9490c3292f528e3269f94
#
_entry.id   e45224171cb9490c3292f528e3269f94
#
_cell.length_a   1.000
_cell.length_b   1.000
_cell.length_c   1.000
_cell.angle_alpha   90.00
_cell.angle_beta   90.00
_cell.angle_gamma   90.00
#
_symmetry.space_group_name_H-M   'P 1'
#
loop_
_entity.id
_entity.type
_entity.pdbx_description
1 polymer ?
#
loop_
_entity_poly.entity_id
_entity_poly.type
_entity_poly.pdbx_seq_one_letter_code
_entity_poly.pdbx_strand_id
1 'polypeptide(L)'
;MKVGFIGLGHMGAGMAANLLKAGHDVTVYNRTRTKVEALVAQGAKAAASVSDACRGDTVITMLANDDAVESVVFGDGGIIGSLPAGAPHISSSTISVALSEKLEAAHAKAGQRFVAAPVFGRPDVAAAGQLFVIAAGGRDTLDAVAPLFDAIGQKTFVVSGTPKAANLVKLSGNFLIASVIESLGEAMALVGKGGVDRRQYLDILTSTLFDVPVYKTYGGLIADGTFEPAGFAVPHAKGHLLPRNHARRRPPRSNTP
;
A
#
# COMPACT_ATOMS: atom_id res chain seq x y z
N MET A 1 -9.89 -9.09 -19.36
CA MET A 1 -9.07 -10.13 -18.69
C MET A 1 -9.85 -10.71 -17.53
N LYS A 2 -9.59 -11.99 -17.20
CA LYS A 2 -10.09 -12.64 -15.99
C LYS A 2 -9.05 -12.42 -14.88
N VAL A 3 -9.41 -11.65 -13.86
CA VAL A 3 -8.49 -11.18 -12.82
C VAL A 3 -8.90 -11.73 -11.47
N GLY A 4 -8.02 -12.49 -10.82
CA GLY A 4 -8.15 -12.79 -9.40
C GLY A 4 -7.67 -11.60 -8.58
N PHE A 5 -8.41 -11.17 -7.58
CA PHE A 5 -8.01 -10.07 -6.69
C PHE A 5 -8.09 -10.51 -5.24
N ILE A 6 -6.95 -10.51 -4.55
CA ILE A 6 -6.80 -11.00 -3.18
C ILE A 6 -6.43 -9.86 -2.24
N GLY A 7 -7.28 -9.61 -1.25
CA GLY A 7 -7.08 -8.56 -0.26
C GLY A 7 -7.92 -7.31 -0.52
N LEU A 8 -9.08 -7.25 0.15
CA LEU A 8 -10.08 -6.18 0.03
C LEU A 8 -10.01 -5.24 1.24
N GLY A 9 -8.81 -4.79 1.57
CA GLY A 9 -8.58 -3.73 2.57
C GLY A 9 -9.02 -2.36 2.03
N HIS A 10 -8.61 -1.30 2.74
CA HIS A 10 -8.97 0.08 2.35
C HIS A 10 -8.54 0.45 0.92
N MET A 11 -7.41 -0.07 0.46
CA MET A 11 -6.92 0.15 -0.91
C MET A 11 -7.52 -0.83 -1.90
N GLY A 12 -7.47 -2.14 -1.58
CA GLY A 12 -7.81 -3.21 -2.50
C GLY A 12 -9.27 -3.22 -2.94
N ALA A 13 -10.20 -2.81 -2.09
CA ALA A 13 -11.61 -2.72 -2.46
C ALA A 13 -11.83 -1.70 -3.59
N GLY A 14 -11.24 -0.51 -3.49
CA GLY A 14 -11.30 0.51 -4.54
C GLY A 14 -10.62 0.07 -5.83
N MET A 15 -9.45 -0.59 -5.74
CA MET A 15 -8.74 -1.12 -6.90
C MET A 15 -9.59 -2.18 -7.63
N ALA A 16 -10.15 -3.15 -6.90
CA ALA A 16 -11.00 -4.20 -7.49
C ALA A 16 -12.28 -3.64 -8.13
N ALA A 17 -12.90 -2.64 -7.51
CA ALA A 17 -14.06 -1.95 -8.07
C ALA A 17 -13.72 -1.21 -9.40
N ASN A 18 -12.55 -0.61 -9.51
CA ASN A 18 -12.13 0.06 -10.73
C ASN A 18 -11.82 -0.94 -11.87
N LEU A 19 -11.25 -2.12 -11.53
CA LEU A 19 -11.10 -3.20 -12.52
C LEU A 19 -12.46 -3.67 -13.07
N LEU A 20 -13.47 -3.80 -12.22
CA LEU A 20 -14.85 -4.10 -12.66
C LEU A 20 -15.41 -3.02 -13.58
N LYS A 21 -15.28 -1.74 -13.20
CA LYS A 21 -15.71 -0.60 -14.02
C LYS A 21 -15.04 -0.55 -15.38
N ALA A 22 -13.78 -0.97 -15.46
CA ALA A 22 -13.03 -1.08 -16.70
C ALA A 22 -13.41 -2.32 -17.55
N GLY A 23 -14.39 -3.12 -17.11
CA GLY A 23 -14.90 -4.27 -17.87
C GLY A 23 -14.09 -5.56 -17.71
N HIS A 24 -13.24 -5.65 -16.72
CA HIS A 24 -12.55 -6.91 -16.40
C HIS A 24 -13.47 -7.88 -15.65
N ASP A 25 -13.31 -9.18 -15.88
CA ASP A 25 -13.98 -10.25 -15.14
C ASP A 25 -13.21 -10.50 -13.85
N VAL A 26 -13.69 -9.95 -12.73
CA VAL A 26 -12.95 -9.93 -11.46
C VAL A 26 -13.51 -10.96 -10.48
N THR A 27 -12.64 -11.86 -10.04
CA THR A 27 -12.92 -12.83 -8.97
C THR A 27 -12.20 -12.40 -7.69
N VAL A 28 -12.93 -12.12 -6.63
CA VAL A 28 -12.37 -11.51 -5.40
C VAL A 28 -12.30 -12.50 -4.25
N TYR A 29 -11.19 -12.44 -3.51
CA TYR A 29 -11.00 -13.17 -2.27
C TYR A 29 -10.55 -12.25 -1.13
N ASN A 30 -11.15 -12.43 0.03
CA ASN A 30 -10.72 -11.77 1.26
C ASN A 30 -11.07 -12.64 2.47
N ARG A 31 -10.22 -12.65 3.49
CA ARG A 31 -10.46 -13.37 4.74
C ARG A 31 -11.79 -12.97 5.41
N THR A 32 -12.13 -11.69 5.38
CA THR A 32 -13.40 -11.15 5.89
C THR A 32 -14.45 -11.14 4.79
N ARG A 33 -15.46 -11.97 4.90
CA ARG A 33 -16.45 -12.24 3.84
C ARG A 33 -17.33 -11.03 3.49
N THR A 34 -17.70 -10.21 4.46
CA THR A 34 -18.53 -9.01 4.23
C THR A 34 -17.93 -8.03 3.22
N LYS A 35 -16.60 -7.98 3.11
CA LYS A 35 -15.90 -7.17 2.10
C LYS A 35 -16.02 -7.74 0.68
N VAL A 36 -16.15 -9.06 0.57
CA VAL A 36 -16.40 -9.76 -0.71
C VAL A 36 -17.80 -9.44 -1.21
N GLU A 37 -18.80 -9.52 -0.34
CA GLU A 37 -20.22 -9.30 -0.66
C GLU A 37 -20.47 -7.91 -1.25
N ALA A 38 -19.80 -6.88 -0.74
CA ALA A 38 -19.89 -5.52 -1.26
C ALA A 38 -19.41 -5.38 -2.72
N LEU A 39 -18.44 -6.18 -3.15
CA LEU A 39 -17.97 -6.20 -4.53
C LEU A 39 -18.78 -7.14 -5.42
N VAL A 40 -19.30 -8.22 -4.87
CA VAL A 40 -20.23 -9.12 -5.59
C VAL A 40 -21.49 -8.35 -6.00
N ALA A 41 -22.01 -7.48 -5.15
CA ALA A 41 -23.12 -6.58 -5.49
C ALA A 41 -22.80 -5.62 -6.64
N GLN A 42 -21.52 -5.41 -6.96
CA GLN A 42 -21.04 -4.58 -8.07
C GLN A 42 -20.67 -5.42 -9.30
N GLY A 43 -20.86 -6.74 -9.26
CA GLY A 43 -20.60 -7.64 -10.40
C GLY A 43 -19.34 -8.51 -10.28
N ALA A 44 -18.61 -8.47 -9.16
CA ALA A 44 -17.50 -9.40 -8.93
C ALA A 44 -18.00 -10.81 -8.68
N LYS A 45 -17.15 -11.81 -8.93
CA LYS A 45 -17.34 -13.18 -8.51
C LYS A 45 -16.65 -13.41 -7.16
N ALA A 46 -17.32 -14.13 -6.25
CA ALA A 46 -16.70 -14.53 -5.00
C ALA A 46 -15.85 -15.79 -5.19
N ALA A 47 -14.58 -15.73 -4.77
CA ALA A 47 -13.76 -16.93 -4.60
C ALA A 47 -13.97 -17.53 -3.21
N ALA A 48 -14.05 -18.84 -3.10
CA ALA A 48 -14.11 -19.57 -1.83
C ALA A 48 -12.73 -19.69 -1.17
N SER A 49 -11.67 -19.67 -1.98
CA SER A 49 -10.27 -19.84 -1.56
C SER A 49 -9.32 -18.97 -2.40
N VAL A 50 -8.06 -18.89 -1.96
CA VAL A 50 -6.97 -18.30 -2.75
C VAL A 50 -6.83 -19.04 -4.09
N SER A 51 -6.90 -20.36 -4.07
CA SER A 51 -6.81 -21.19 -5.28
C SER A 51 -7.91 -20.86 -6.29
N ASP A 52 -9.15 -20.62 -5.83
CA ASP A 52 -10.24 -20.22 -6.73
C ASP A 52 -9.99 -18.86 -7.38
N ALA A 53 -9.40 -17.92 -6.65
CA ALA A 53 -9.03 -16.62 -7.20
C ALA A 53 -7.89 -16.72 -8.24
N CYS A 54 -7.09 -17.78 -8.23
CA CYS A 54 -5.98 -17.99 -9.16
C CYS A 54 -6.38 -18.61 -10.51
N ARG A 55 -7.67 -18.87 -10.76
CA ARG A 55 -8.14 -19.55 -12.00
C ARG A 55 -8.24 -18.63 -13.23
N GLY A 56 -7.92 -17.36 -13.07
CA GLY A 56 -7.99 -16.37 -14.16
C GLY A 56 -6.69 -16.27 -14.97
N ASP A 57 -6.62 -15.20 -15.76
CA ASP A 57 -5.45 -14.88 -16.58
C ASP A 57 -4.30 -14.33 -15.72
N THR A 58 -4.62 -13.73 -14.57
CA THR A 58 -3.68 -13.11 -13.63
C THR A 58 -4.26 -13.04 -12.22
N VAL A 59 -3.42 -12.88 -11.22
CA VAL A 59 -3.82 -12.59 -9.84
C VAL A 59 -3.13 -11.33 -9.33
N ILE A 60 -3.90 -10.47 -8.65
CA ILE A 60 -3.40 -9.26 -7.98
C ILE A 60 -3.54 -9.43 -6.47
N THR A 61 -2.49 -9.10 -5.73
CA THR A 61 -2.54 -9.05 -4.27
C THR A 61 -2.39 -7.63 -3.75
N MET A 62 -3.24 -7.25 -2.76
CA MET A 62 -3.13 -5.99 -2.02
C MET A 62 -3.34 -6.27 -0.53
N LEU A 63 -2.26 -6.66 0.14
CA LEU A 63 -2.22 -7.17 1.51
C LEU A 63 -1.42 -6.24 2.42
N ALA A 64 -1.57 -6.42 3.72
CA ALA A 64 -1.13 -5.45 4.71
C ALA A 64 0.39 -5.44 4.98
N ASN A 65 1.06 -6.60 4.86
CA ASN A 65 2.47 -6.77 5.23
C ASN A 65 3.05 -8.05 4.62
N ASP A 66 4.34 -8.28 4.87
CA ASP A 66 5.08 -9.45 4.40
C ASP A 66 4.43 -10.77 4.85
N ASP A 67 4.08 -10.92 6.13
CA ASP A 67 3.48 -12.14 6.67
C ASP A 67 2.17 -12.51 5.96
N ALA A 68 1.34 -11.50 5.66
CA ALA A 68 0.08 -11.71 4.95
C ALA A 68 0.31 -12.14 3.49
N VAL A 69 1.31 -11.57 2.83
CA VAL A 69 1.69 -11.97 1.46
C VAL A 69 2.29 -13.37 1.46
N GLU A 70 3.21 -13.68 2.37
CA GLU A 70 3.80 -15.01 2.48
C GLU A 70 2.75 -16.09 2.72
N SER A 71 1.82 -15.85 3.64
CA SER A 71 0.73 -16.79 3.94
C SER A 71 -0.14 -17.09 2.72
N VAL A 72 -0.47 -16.06 1.92
CA VAL A 72 -1.31 -16.19 0.72
C VAL A 72 -0.54 -16.82 -0.43
N VAL A 73 0.74 -16.54 -0.57
CA VAL A 73 1.54 -17.04 -1.69
C VAL A 73 2.04 -18.46 -1.45
N PHE A 74 2.56 -18.75 -0.26
CA PHE A 74 3.23 -20.02 0.05
C PHE A 74 2.40 -20.98 0.91
N GLY A 75 1.24 -20.56 1.44
CA GLY A 75 0.37 -21.41 2.25
C GLY A 75 -0.30 -22.52 1.43
N ASP A 76 -0.96 -23.44 2.10
CA ASP A 76 -1.71 -24.51 1.47
C ASP A 76 -2.81 -23.96 0.55
N GLY A 77 -2.84 -24.41 -0.71
CA GLY A 77 -3.71 -23.84 -1.74
C GLY A 77 -3.38 -22.37 -2.09
N GLY A 78 -2.18 -21.92 -1.75
CA GLY A 78 -1.69 -20.57 -2.05
C GLY A 78 -1.38 -20.37 -3.54
N ILE A 79 -0.95 -19.14 -3.85
CA ILE A 79 -0.77 -18.69 -5.25
C ILE A 79 0.24 -19.56 -5.99
N ILE A 80 1.39 -19.90 -5.39
CA ILE A 80 2.43 -20.72 -6.04
C ILE A 80 1.90 -22.08 -6.50
N GLY A 81 1.05 -22.73 -5.69
CA GLY A 81 0.48 -24.04 -6.03
C GLY A 81 -0.74 -23.97 -6.95
N SER A 82 -1.32 -22.79 -7.17
CA SER A 82 -2.63 -22.65 -7.79
C SER A 82 -2.64 -21.84 -9.08
N LEU A 83 -1.72 -20.88 -9.22
CA LEU A 83 -1.65 -20.02 -10.40
C LEU A 83 -1.07 -20.81 -11.58
N PRO A 84 -1.70 -20.78 -12.77
CA PRO A 84 -1.20 -21.47 -13.95
C PRO A 84 0.21 -21.03 -14.36
N ALA A 85 0.96 -21.94 -14.97
CA ALA A 85 2.24 -21.62 -15.58
C ALA A 85 2.06 -20.51 -16.65
N GLY A 86 3.00 -19.57 -16.70
CA GLY A 86 2.94 -18.40 -17.57
C GLY A 86 2.03 -17.27 -17.09
N ALA A 87 1.11 -17.53 -16.15
CA ALA A 87 0.26 -16.47 -15.61
C ALA A 87 1.04 -15.55 -14.64
N PRO A 88 0.78 -14.23 -14.64
CA PRO A 88 1.43 -13.31 -13.74
C PRO A 88 0.74 -13.21 -12.37
N HIS A 89 1.54 -13.16 -11.32
CA HIS A 89 1.16 -12.60 -10.03
C HIS A 89 1.63 -11.14 -9.96
N ILE A 90 0.71 -10.23 -9.74
CA ILE A 90 0.97 -8.79 -9.57
C ILE A 90 0.85 -8.47 -8.07
N SER A 91 1.96 -8.15 -7.42
CA SER A 91 1.93 -7.72 -6.02
C SER A 91 1.87 -6.21 -5.93
N SER A 92 0.71 -5.67 -5.54
CA SER A 92 0.52 -4.24 -5.24
C SER A 92 0.73 -3.92 -3.76
N SER A 93 1.07 -4.92 -2.95
CA SER A 93 1.34 -4.78 -1.52
C SER A 93 2.66 -4.03 -1.27
N THR A 94 2.72 -3.27 -0.18
CA THR A 94 3.98 -2.71 0.30
C THR A 94 4.71 -3.78 1.10
N ILE A 95 5.76 -4.37 0.51
CA ILE A 95 6.55 -5.46 1.08
C ILE A 95 8.03 -5.12 1.10
N SER A 96 8.79 -5.89 1.88
CA SER A 96 10.24 -5.77 1.92
C SER A 96 10.88 -6.15 0.58
N VAL A 97 12.08 -5.61 0.33
CA VAL A 97 12.90 -5.97 -0.84
C VAL A 97 13.24 -7.46 -0.81
N ALA A 98 13.54 -8.00 0.38
CA ALA A 98 13.86 -9.41 0.57
C ALA A 98 12.68 -10.34 0.20
N LEU A 99 11.46 -9.98 0.60
CA LEU A 99 10.28 -10.76 0.20
C LEU A 99 10.02 -10.66 -1.31
N SER A 100 10.24 -9.50 -1.92
CA SER A 100 10.10 -9.35 -3.37
C SER A 100 11.05 -10.28 -4.14
N GLU A 101 12.31 -10.39 -3.70
CA GLU A 101 13.28 -11.35 -4.27
C GLU A 101 12.86 -12.81 -4.08
N LYS A 102 12.36 -13.14 -2.89
CA LYS A 102 11.84 -14.49 -2.59
C LYS A 102 10.65 -14.86 -3.47
N LEU A 103 9.73 -13.91 -3.70
CA LEU A 103 8.57 -14.09 -4.57
C LEU A 103 8.98 -14.30 -6.02
N GLU A 104 9.87 -13.45 -6.55
CA GLU A 104 10.39 -13.57 -7.91
C GLU A 104 11.01 -14.95 -8.16
N ALA A 105 11.89 -15.40 -7.27
CA ALA A 105 12.53 -16.71 -7.38
C ALA A 105 11.52 -17.87 -7.31
N ALA A 106 10.53 -17.78 -6.43
CA ALA A 106 9.52 -18.82 -6.27
C ALA A 106 8.60 -18.93 -7.50
N HIS A 107 8.13 -17.79 -8.03
CA HIS A 107 7.32 -17.76 -9.24
C HIS A 107 8.09 -18.27 -10.46
N ALA A 108 9.36 -17.87 -10.61
CA ALA A 108 10.21 -18.37 -11.68
C ALA A 108 10.38 -19.89 -11.62
N LYS A 109 10.60 -20.46 -10.41
CA LYS A 109 10.69 -21.92 -10.21
C LYS A 109 9.38 -22.64 -10.54
N ALA A 110 8.24 -22.00 -10.33
CA ALA A 110 6.91 -22.54 -10.67
C ALA A 110 6.51 -22.30 -12.14
N GLY A 111 7.39 -21.72 -12.97
CA GLY A 111 7.10 -21.36 -14.35
C GLY A 111 6.06 -20.23 -14.49
N GLN A 112 5.82 -19.48 -13.44
CA GLN A 112 4.91 -18.35 -13.37
C GLN A 112 5.67 -17.02 -13.58
N ARG A 113 4.95 -15.92 -13.78
CA ARG A 113 5.53 -14.59 -13.89
C ARG A 113 5.25 -13.78 -12.63
N PHE A 114 6.19 -12.92 -12.25
CA PHE A 114 6.02 -12.04 -11.10
C PHE A 114 6.22 -10.58 -11.49
N VAL A 115 5.32 -9.71 -11.02
CA VAL A 115 5.39 -8.26 -11.18
C VAL A 115 5.19 -7.62 -9.82
N ALA A 116 6.11 -6.78 -9.40
CA ALA A 116 5.90 -5.88 -8.28
C ALA A 116 5.28 -4.57 -8.81
N ALA A 117 4.13 -4.21 -8.26
CA ALA A 117 3.39 -3.01 -8.65
C ALA A 117 2.82 -2.25 -7.43
N PRO A 118 3.66 -1.90 -6.42
CA PRO A 118 3.20 -1.08 -5.32
C PRO A 118 2.71 0.28 -5.81
N VAL A 119 1.85 0.92 -5.02
CA VAL A 119 1.16 2.15 -5.43
C VAL A 119 1.41 3.29 -4.46
N PHE A 120 1.44 4.53 -4.98
CA PHE A 120 1.29 5.73 -4.18
C PHE A 120 -0.14 6.27 -4.33
N GLY A 121 -0.70 6.66 -3.23
CA GLY A 121 -2.06 7.18 -3.08
C GLY A 121 -2.68 6.73 -1.77
N ARG A 122 -3.79 7.36 -1.42
CA ARG A 122 -4.61 7.06 -0.25
C ARG A 122 -5.85 6.26 -0.69
N PRO A 123 -6.68 5.75 0.24
CA PRO A 123 -7.88 4.99 -0.10
C PRO A 123 -8.89 5.71 -0.98
N ASP A 124 -9.05 7.02 -0.80
CA ASP A 124 -9.88 7.88 -1.64
C ASP A 124 -9.35 7.95 -3.09
N VAL A 125 -8.05 8.09 -3.26
CA VAL A 125 -7.37 8.08 -4.56
C VAL A 125 -7.48 6.69 -5.23
N ALA A 126 -7.40 5.61 -4.43
CA ALA A 126 -7.61 4.24 -4.92
C ALA A 126 -9.04 4.02 -5.40
N ALA A 127 -10.05 4.52 -4.67
CA ALA A 127 -11.45 4.44 -5.07
C ALA A 127 -11.74 5.25 -6.35
N ALA A 128 -11.02 6.37 -6.55
CA ALA A 128 -11.12 7.20 -7.74
C ALA A 128 -10.39 6.64 -8.98
N GLY A 129 -9.60 5.54 -8.85
CA GLY A 129 -8.78 5.02 -9.94
C GLY A 129 -7.60 5.93 -10.32
N GLN A 130 -7.09 6.70 -9.36
CA GLN A 130 -6.08 7.73 -9.61
C GLN A 130 -4.75 7.43 -8.88
N LEU A 131 -4.45 6.17 -8.65
CA LEU A 131 -3.17 5.78 -8.05
C LEU A 131 -1.99 6.07 -8.99
N PHE A 132 -0.82 6.25 -8.40
CA PHE A 132 0.43 6.15 -9.13
C PHE A 132 0.98 4.75 -8.94
N VAL A 133 1.09 3.99 -10.02
CA VAL A 133 1.59 2.61 -10.01
C VAL A 133 3.10 2.62 -10.27
N ILE A 134 3.87 1.98 -9.42
CA ILE A 134 5.32 1.81 -9.58
C ILE A 134 5.54 0.35 -9.99
N ALA A 135 5.76 0.09 -11.26
CA ALA A 135 5.82 -1.26 -11.80
C ALA A 135 7.25 -1.71 -12.13
N ALA A 136 7.56 -2.95 -11.80
CA ALA A 136 8.78 -3.60 -12.22
C ALA A 136 8.54 -5.10 -12.48
N GLY A 137 9.18 -5.64 -13.51
CA GLY A 137 9.06 -7.02 -13.96
C GLY A 137 9.45 -7.17 -15.42
N GLY A 138 9.31 -8.37 -15.96
CA GLY A 138 9.62 -8.64 -17.38
C GLY A 138 8.76 -7.78 -18.32
N ARG A 139 9.39 -7.21 -19.36
CA ARG A 139 8.76 -6.24 -20.28
C ARG A 139 7.47 -6.76 -20.88
N ASP A 140 7.50 -7.96 -21.47
CA ASP A 140 6.33 -8.56 -22.11
C ASP A 140 5.17 -8.76 -21.13
N THR A 141 5.51 -9.07 -19.86
CA THR A 141 4.49 -9.22 -18.81
C THR A 141 3.88 -7.88 -18.43
N LEU A 142 4.70 -6.84 -18.28
CA LEU A 142 4.23 -5.49 -17.99
C LEU A 142 3.33 -4.95 -19.10
N ASP A 143 3.70 -5.15 -20.35
CA ASP A 143 2.90 -4.72 -21.52
C ASP A 143 1.56 -5.47 -21.55
N ALA A 144 1.53 -6.77 -21.25
CA ALA A 144 0.31 -7.58 -21.21
C ALA A 144 -0.67 -7.17 -20.10
N VAL A 145 -0.17 -6.71 -18.95
CA VAL A 145 -0.99 -6.31 -17.80
C VAL A 145 -1.23 -4.79 -17.71
N ALA A 146 -0.68 -4.00 -18.62
CA ALA A 146 -0.84 -2.54 -18.63
C ALA A 146 -2.30 -2.08 -18.51
N PRO A 147 -3.31 -2.70 -19.18
CA PRO A 147 -4.70 -2.32 -19.00
C PRO A 147 -5.23 -2.43 -17.58
N LEU A 148 -4.65 -3.29 -16.75
CA LEU A 148 -5.01 -3.39 -15.32
C LEU A 148 -4.46 -2.21 -14.51
N PHE A 149 -3.28 -1.72 -14.89
CA PHE A 149 -2.70 -0.53 -14.26
C PHE A 149 -3.47 0.74 -14.64
N ASP A 150 -3.88 0.84 -15.91
CA ASP A 150 -4.70 1.96 -16.40
C ASP A 150 -6.07 2.02 -15.71
N ALA A 151 -6.64 0.87 -15.34
CA ALA A 151 -7.90 0.81 -14.62
C ALA A 151 -7.82 1.34 -13.18
N ILE A 152 -6.67 1.15 -12.50
CA ILE A 152 -6.50 1.48 -11.08
C ILE A 152 -5.74 2.78 -10.83
N GLY A 153 -5.07 3.31 -11.85
CA GLY A 153 -4.15 4.43 -11.69
C GLY A 153 -4.23 5.47 -12.79
N GLN A 154 -3.81 6.69 -12.46
CA GLN A 154 -3.69 7.78 -13.42
C GLN A 154 -2.36 7.74 -14.19
N LYS A 155 -1.36 7.04 -13.66
CA LYS A 155 -0.05 6.92 -14.29
C LYS A 155 0.72 5.73 -13.74
N THR A 156 1.35 4.99 -14.66
CA THR A 156 2.27 3.90 -14.35
C THR A 156 3.71 4.30 -14.67
N PHE A 157 4.61 4.07 -13.70
CA PHE A 157 6.04 4.25 -13.85
C PHE A 157 6.69 2.86 -13.89
N VAL A 158 7.19 2.47 -15.05
CA VAL A 158 8.00 1.24 -15.19
C VAL A 158 9.43 1.60 -14.81
N VAL A 159 9.94 1.01 -13.72
CA VAL A 159 11.23 1.40 -13.14
C VAL A 159 12.35 0.39 -13.44
N SER A 160 12.03 -0.88 -13.68
CA SER A 160 13.06 -1.91 -13.90
C SER A 160 12.44 -3.20 -14.46
N GLY A 161 13.28 -4.06 -15.07
CA GLY A 161 12.95 -5.46 -15.34
C GLY A 161 12.97 -6.35 -14.09
N THR A 162 13.56 -5.88 -12.98
CA THR A 162 13.69 -6.63 -11.73
C THR A 162 12.66 -6.17 -10.72
N PRO A 163 11.70 -7.02 -10.29
CA PRO A 163 10.55 -6.64 -9.45
C PRO A 163 10.91 -5.88 -8.17
N LYS A 164 11.94 -6.29 -7.45
CA LYS A 164 12.37 -5.65 -6.20
C LYS A 164 12.62 -4.14 -6.30
N ALA A 165 12.96 -3.64 -7.49
CA ALA A 165 13.21 -2.21 -7.69
C ALA A 165 11.96 -1.35 -7.43
N ALA A 166 10.77 -1.85 -7.79
CA ALA A 166 9.52 -1.15 -7.49
C ALA A 166 9.27 -1.06 -5.97
N ASN A 167 9.54 -2.13 -5.23
CA ASN A 167 9.42 -2.12 -3.77
C ASN A 167 10.44 -1.17 -3.12
N LEU A 168 11.68 -1.13 -3.62
CA LEU A 168 12.69 -0.19 -3.14
C LEU A 168 12.24 1.27 -3.33
N VAL A 169 11.73 1.62 -4.52
CA VAL A 169 11.18 2.96 -4.79
C VAL A 169 10.01 3.27 -3.85
N LYS A 170 9.09 2.30 -3.65
CA LYS A 170 7.96 2.47 -2.74
C LYS A 170 8.40 2.70 -1.29
N LEU A 171 9.34 1.92 -0.79
CA LEU A 171 9.84 2.04 0.58
C LEU A 171 10.58 3.38 0.78
N SER A 172 11.40 3.80 -0.19
CA SER A 172 12.06 5.11 -0.18
C SER A 172 11.04 6.25 -0.12
N GLY A 173 10.00 6.22 -0.96
CA GLY A 173 8.93 7.23 -0.91
C GLY A 173 8.17 7.24 0.40
N ASN A 174 7.88 6.07 0.98
CA ASN A 174 7.25 5.98 2.29
C ASN A 174 8.15 6.55 3.42
N PHE A 175 9.47 6.34 3.33
CA PHE A 175 10.43 6.96 4.24
C PHE A 175 10.36 8.49 4.18
N LEU A 176 10.31 9.08 2.97
CA LEU A 176 10.17 10.52 2.81
C LEU A 176 8.85 11.04 3.39
N ILE A 177 7.73 10.33 3.15
CA ILE A 177 6.44 10.70 3.74
C ILE A 177 6.50 10.67 5.27
N ALA A 178 7.06 9.62 5.87
CA ALA A 178 7.21 9.51 7.31
C ALA A 178 8.07 10.63 7.89
N SER A 179 9.18 10.97 7.21
CA SER A 179 10.07 12.08 7.61
C SER A 179 9.36 13.42 7.57
N VAL A 180 8.52 13.67 6.55
CA VAL A 180 7.72 14.90 6.46
C VAL A 180 6.69 14.98 7.59
N ILE A 181 5.98 13.89 7.89
CA ILE A 181 4.99 13.84 8.98
C ILE A 181 5.65 14.16 10.31
N GLU A 182 6.80 13.52 10.60
CA GLU A 182 7.56 13.75 11.84
C GLU A 182 8.04 15.20 11.93
N SER A 183 8.68 15.71 10.86
CA SER A 183 9.21 17.07 10.82
C SER A 183 8.12 18.12 10.96
N LEU A 184 6.96 17.92 10.34
CA LEU A 184 5.81 18.83 10.48
C LEU A 184 5.24 18.77 11.90
N GLY A 185 5.14 17.59 12.49
CA GLY A 185 4.66 17.40 13.86
C GLY A 185 5.51 18.16 14.88
N GLU A 186 6.82 18.01 14.79
CA GLU A 186 7.78 18.73 15.65
C GLU A 186 7.73 20.24 15.43
N ALA A 187 7.72 20.70 14.16
CA ALA A 187 7.64 22.12 13.86
C ALA A 187 6.34 22.75 14.37
N MET A 188 5.19 22.08 14.18
CA MET A 188 3.90 22.56 14.70
C MET A 188 3.83 22.56 16.23
N ALA A 189 4.47 21.60 16.89
CA ALA A 189 4.57 21.57 18.33
C ALA A 189 5.42 22.75 18.85
N LEU A 190 6.52 23.07 18.16
CA LEU A 190 7.41 24.18 18.50
C LEU A 190 6.70 25.54 18.39
N VAL A 191 6.08 25.82 17.23
CA VAL A 191 5.40 27.10 17.00
C VAL A 191 4.16 27.26 17.88
N GLY A 192 3.44 26.17 18.14
CA GLY A 192 2.29 26.18 19.05
C GLY A 192 2.68 26.51 20.49
N LYS A 193 3.85 26.08 20.99
CA LYS A 193 4.40 26.51 22.26
C LYS A 193 4.73 28.00 22.29
N GLY A 194 5.08 28.58 21.13
CA GLY A 194 5.30 30.01 20.94
C GLY A 194 4.02 30.84 20.76
N GLY A 195 2.84 30.22 20.83
CA GLY A 195 1.55 30.91 20.70
C GLY A 195 1.08 31.12 19.27
N VAL A 196 1.72 30.50 18.27
CA VAL A 196 1.30 30.56 16.86
C VAL A 196 0.29 29.44 16.58
N ASP A 197 -0.81 29.78 15.95
CA ASP A 197 -1.83 28.81 15.54
C ASP A 197 -1.27 27.87 14.45
N ARG A 198 -1.54 26.58 14.60
CA ARG A 198 -1.01 25.52 13.72
C ARG A 198 -1.53 25.62 12.29
N ARG A 199 -2.79 26.02 12.12
CA ARG A 199 -3.40 26.19 10.81
C ARG A 199 -2.79 27.39 10.09
N GLN A 200 -2.65 28.51 10.77
CA GLN A 200 -1.98 29.68 10.25
C GLN A 200 -0.51 29.37 9.87
N TYR A 201 0.19 28.60 10.69
CA TYR A 201 1.55 28.15 10.35
C TYR A 201 1.60 27.30 9.08
N LEU A 202 0.66 26.35 8.95
CA LEU A 202 0.56 25.51 7.74
C LEU A 202 0.29 26.39 6.50
N ASP A 203 -0.61 27.38 6.61
CA ASP A 203 -0.94 28.29 5.51
C ASP A 203 0.28 29.09 5.07
N ILE A 204 1.10 29.56 6.01
CA ILE A 204 2.37 30.22 5.70
C ILE A 204 3.30 29.27 4.92
N LEU A 205 3.50 28.05 5.40
CA LEU A 205 4.36 27.06 4.74
C LEU A 205 3.89 26.77 3.32
N THR A 206 2.61 26.45 3.15
CA THR A 206 2.05 26.01 1.86
C THR A 206 1.79 27.18 0.89
N SER A 207 1.88 28.42 1.35
CA SER A 207 1.88 29.61 0.49
C SER A 207 3.29 30.02 0.05
N THR A 208 4.33 29.32 0.49
CA THR A 208 5.73 29.65 0.20
C THR A 208 6.48 28.46 -0.42
N LEU A 209 7.58 28.03 0.23
CA LEU A 209 8.49 27.00 -0.30
C LEU A 209 7.97 25.56 -0.17
N PHE A 210 6.92 25.34 0.62
CA PHE A 210 6.41 24.00 0.98
C PHE A 210 5.08 23.71 0.30
N ASP A 211 4.81 24.33 -0.85
CA ASP A 211 3.57 24.13 -1.62
C ASP A 211 3.58 22.80 -2.40
N VAL A 212 3.56 21.70 -1.66
CA VAL A 212 3.52 20.35 -2.24
C VAL A 212 2.43 19.50 -1.56
N PRO A 213 1.80 18.54 -2.28
CA PRO A 213 0.66 17.77 -1.78
C PRO A 213 0.89 17.08 -0.43
N VAL A 214 2.10 16.58 -0.18
CA VAL A 214 2.42 15.87 1.07
C VAL A 214 2.35 16.78 2.29
N TYR A 215 2.81 18.05 2.18
CA TYR A 215 2.69 19.03 3.26
C TYR A 215 1.25 19.46 3.49
N LYS A 216 0.50 19.74 2.41
CA LYS A 216 -0.92 20.11 2.50
C LYS A 216 -1.74 18.99 3.17
N THR A 217 -1.57 17.75 2.71
CA THR A 217 -2.36 16.61 3.21
C THR A 217 -2.03 16.28 4.66
N TYR A 218 -0.78 16.00 4.97
CA TYR A 218 -0.42 15.55 6.32
C TYR A 218 -0.33 16.71 7.31
N GLY A 219 0.09 17.89 6.88
CA GLY A 219 0.04 19.09 7.69
C GLY A 219 -1.38 19.46 8.10
N GLY A 220 -2.34 19.33 7.18
CA GLY A 220 -3.77 19.50 7.49
C GLY A 220 -4.25 18.55 8.58
N LEU A 221 -3.96 17.27 8.46
CA LEU A 221 -4.34 16.26 9.47
C LEU A 221 -3.73 16.55 10.85
N ILE A 222 -2.47 16.97 10.90
CA ILE A 222 -1.79 17.33 12.15
C ILE A 222 -2.39 18.60 12.77
N ALA A 223 -2.62 19.65 11.95
CA ALA A 223 -3.19 20.90 12.41
C ALA A 223 -4.61 20.71 12.99
N ASP A 224 -5.42 19.84 12.38
CA ASP A 224 -6.78 19.50 12.83
C ASP A 224 -6.82 18.49 13.98
N GLY A 225 -5.66 17.93 14.38
CA GLY A 225 -5.63 16.86 15.39
C GLY A 225 -6.31 15.56 14.93
N THR A 226 -6.43 15.34 13.63
CA THR A 226 -7.06 14.15 13.05
C THR A 226 -6.04 13.02 12.95
N PHE A 227 -5.93 12.22 14.01
CA PHE A 227 -4.98 11.10 14.12
C PHE A 227 -5.60 9.73 13.87
N GLU A 228 -6.86 9.66 13.47
CA GLU A 228 -7.50 8.42 13.09
C GLU A 228 -6.75 7.75 11.92
N PRO A 229 -6.52 6.44 11.97
CA PRO A 229 -5.74 5.75 10.95
C PRO A 229 -6.50 5.68 9.63
N ALA A 230 -6.48 6.77 8.88
CA ALA A 230 -6.97 6.83 7.51
C ALA A 230 -6.04 6.05 6.55
N GLY A 231 -5.90 4.74 6.78
CA GLY A 231 -5.23 3.84 5.84
C GLY A 231 -3.70 3.90 5.78
N PHE A 232 -3.05 4.73 6.60
CA PHE A 232 -1.61 4.70 6.82
C PHE A 232 -1.33 4.03 8.18
N ALA A 233 -1.63 2.73 8.29
CA ALA A 233 -0.93 1.94 9.27
C ALA A 233 0.52 1.84 8.76
N VAL A 234 1.42 2.66 9.28
CA VAL A 234 2.83 2.27 9.30
C VAL A 234 2.81 0.91 9.97
N PRO A 235 3.18 -0.20 9.30
CA PRO A 235 3.35 -1.46 9.98
C PRO A 235 4.29 -1.12 11.13
N HIS A 236 3.88 -1.36 12.35
CA HIS A 236 4.77 -1.23 13.47
C HIS A 236 5.99 -2.06 13.10
N ALA A 237 7.08 -1.41 12.72
CA ALA A 237 8.38 -2.01 12.71
C ALA A 237 8.59 -2.42 14.16
N LYS A 238 8.22 -3.65 14.48
CA LYS A 238 8.51 -4.25 15.76
C LYS A 238 10.03 -4.22 15.88
N GLY A 239 10.49 -3.19 16.57
CA GLY A 239 11.81 -3.05 17.14
C GLY A 239 12.91 -2.89 16.09
N HIS A 240 13.26 -1.69 15.64
CA HIS A 240 14.67 -1.31 15.41
C HIS A 240 14.91 0.12 14.91
N LEU A 241 13.96 1.04 14.94
CA LEU A 241 14.26 2.39 14.42
C LEU A 241 13.72 3.60 15.21
N LEU A 242 13.40 3.45 16.49
CA LEU A 242 13.31 4.62 17.39
C LEU A 242 13.82 4.24 18.78
N PRO A 243 14.82 4.93 19.36
CA PRO A 243 15.14 4.78 20.76
C PRO A 243 13.90 5.19 21.58
N ARG A 244 13.38 4.29 22.39
CA ARG A 244 12.38 4.61 23.41
C ARG A 244 12.95 5.68 24.32
N ASN A 245 12.65 6.93 24.10
CA ASN A 245 12.80 7.97 25.11
C ASN A 245 11.80 7.68 26.23
N HIS A 246 12.22 6.84 27.17
CA HIS A 246 11.61 6.80 28.47
C HIS A 246 11.88 8.16 29.14
N ALA A 247 10.94 9.09 28.98
CA ALA A 247 10.85 10.21 29.90
C ALA A 247 10.63 9.62 31.31
N ARG A 248 11.73 9.36 32.01
CA ARG A 248 11.70 9.11 33.47
C ARG A 248 11.10 10.36 34.08
N ARG A 249 9.81 10.31 34.44
CA ARG A 249 9.23 11.25 35.38
C ARG A 249 10.04 11.12 36.68
N ARG A 250 10.86 12.14 36.99
CA ARG A 250 11.43 12.29 38.31
C ARG A 250 10.27 12.51 39.28
N PRO A 251 10.20 11.75 40.37
CA PRO A 251 9.25 12.06 41.45
C PRO A 251 9.58 13.44 42.03
N PRO A 252 8.57 14.19 42.52
CA PRO A 252 8.81 15.48 43.15
C PRO A 252 9.70 15.28 44.36
N ARG A 253 10.73 16.14 44.53
CA ARG A 253 11.52 16.19 45.72
C ARG A 253 10.63 16.62 46.89
N SER A 254 10.49 15.77 47.90
CA SER A 254 9.91 16.15 49.19
C SER A 254 10.82 17.19 49.85
N ASN A 255 10.35 18.42 49.95
CA ASN A 255 10.85 19.35 50.95
C ASN A 255 10.26 18.93 52.28
N THR A 256 11.09 18.52 53.22
CA THR A 256 10.76 18.47 54.62
C THR A 256 11.90 19.15 55.38
N PRO A 257 11.59 19.93 56.47
CA PRO A 257 12.35 21.04 57.01
C PRO A 257 13.64 20.63 57.69
#